data_be82c9bc5226258752932d876a436f96
#
_entry.id   be82c9bc5226258752932d876a436f96
#
_cell.length_a   1.000
_cell.length_b   1.000
_cell.length_c   1.000
_cell.angle_alpha   90.00
_cell.angle_beta   90.00
_cell.angle_gamma   90.00
#
_symmetry.space_group_name_H-M   'P 1'
#
loop_
_entity.id
_entity.type
_entity.pdbx_description
1 polymer ?
#
loop_
_entity_poly.entity_id
_entity_poly.type
_entity_poly.pdbx_seq_one_letter_code
_entity_poly.pdbx_strand_id
1 'polypeptide(L)'
;MRTRLLILGGLLVVSACGTVSSSAEETTTTVRATTSTSTSTTTSSTTSTTTTSTLAPIQISGEFADVAEAAVLGPLPENFAFGAKAASKSPLYDNGCHASTAAINPVICEFGDLQSDIVIVFTGDSHAAQWFGALEVAARTNHWKLISMTKSSCPVADVPTYRRRDALPDGEELLYPECDEFHKRAHAAIRELQPDLVIFPVLSRFRLVNGGGIAAFSAGLGKSISAVAGVGTKVLVLGETPKTNGEDIPGCLARYKRDISQCANPRTKAEFPERIQFISDEATQHSATYVNPVDWFCTAVLCPGAIAGRIVYRDYNHISDQFARYRAPQIGEAIKLALGGLDAT
;
A
#
# COMPACT_ATOMS: atom_id res chain seq x y z
N MET A 1 11.56 15.76 -56.34
CA MET A 1 10.40 15.99 -57.25
C MET A 1 9.13 15.82 -56.44
N ARG A 2 8.39 16.92 -56.34
CA ARG A 2 6.92 17.08 -56.24
C ARG A 2 6.19 16.31 -55.13
N THR A 3 5.29 16.81 -54.29
CA THR A 3 4.52 18.06 -54.33
C THR A 3 3.82 18.21 -52.96
N ARG A 4 3.73 19.43 -52.46
CA ARG A 4 2.93 19.87 -51.29
C ARG A 4 1.43 19.76 -51.58
N LEU A 5 0.63 19.53 -50.54
CA LEU A 5 -0.70 20.10 -50.49
C LEU A 5 -1.07 20.53 -49.07
N LEU A 6 -1.20 21.85 -48.91
CA LEU A 6 -1.84 22.55 -47.83
C LEU A 6 -3.33 22.64 -48.11
N ILE A 7 -4.20 22.42 -47.13
CA ILE A 7 -5.55 22.98 -47.13
C ILE A 7 -5.81 23.66 -45.78
N LEU A 8 -6.01 24.96 -45.86
CA LEU A 8 -6.58 25.86 -44.85
C LEU A 8 -8.12 25.87 -44.95
N GLY A 9 -8.79 26.13 -43.90
CA GLY A 9 -10.16 26.61 -43.80
C GLY A 9 -10.83 26.02 -42.57
N GLY A 10 -11.48 26.71 -41.65
CA GLY A 10 -11.92 28.09 -41.56
C GLY A 10 -12.86 28.15 -40.35
N LEU A 11 -12.80 29.24 -39.65
CA LEU A 11 -13.56 29.71 -38.51
C LEU A 11 -15.08 29.49 -38.62
N LEU A 12 -15.75 29.22 -37.46
CA LEU A 12 -17.02 29.88 -37.13
C LEU A 12 -17.30 29.86 -35.64
N VAL A 13 -17.34 31.07 -35.08
CA VAL A 13 -17.79 31.45 -33.73
C VAL A 13 -19.30 31.58 -33.75
N VAL A 14 -20.01 31.05 -32.77
CA VAL A 14 -21.35 31.53 -32.43
C VAL A 14 -21.44 31.64 -30.89
N SER A 15 -21.56 32.88 -30.47
CA SER A 15 -21.89 33.35 -29.14
C SER A 15 -23.41 33.39 -28.98
N ALA A 16 -23.95 32.87 -27.89
CA ALA A 16 -25.30 33.23 -27.44
C ALA A 16 -25.35 33.42 -25.96
N CYS A 17 -25.55 34.66 -25.61
CA CYS A 17 -25.83 35.19 -24.30
C CYS A 17 -27.31 34.96 -23.97
N GLY A 18 -27.65 34.61 -22.75
CA GLY A 18 -29.02 34.51 -22.27
C GLY A 18 -29.07 34.73 -20.75
N THR A 19 -29.25 35.95 -20.38
CA THR A 19 -29.63 36.42 -19.05
C THR A 19 -31.14 36.33 -18.86
N VAL A 20 -31.63 35.82 -17.72
CA VAL A 20 -32.92 36.27 -17.14
C VAL A 20 -32.86 36.22 -15.62
N SER A 21 -33.29 37.35 -15.06
CA SER A 21 -33.46 37.88 -13.73
C SER A 21 -34.41 37.12 -12.79
N SER A 22 -34.09 37.19 -11.49
CA SER A 22 -34.80 37.79 -10.37
C SER A 22 -36.30 37.45 -10.13
N SER A 23 -36.58 36.95 -8.91
CA SER A 23 -37.53 37.65 -8.03
C SER A 23 -37.47 37.08 -6.61
N ALA A 24 -37.28 38.01 -5.67
CA ALA A 24 -37.44 37.84 -4.23
C ALA A 24 -38.91 37.99 -3.89
N GLU A 25 -39.39 37.29 -2.87
CA GLU A 25 -40.61 37.65 -2.16
C GLU A 25 -40.42 37.42 -0.65
N GLU A 26 -40.33 38.55 0.05
CA GLU A 26 -40.50 38.69 1.49
C GLU A 26 -41.98 38.49 1.85
N THR A 27 -42.26 37.84 2.96
CA THR A 27 -43.51 38.07 3.70
C THR A 27 -43.27 38.01 5.21
N THR A 28 -43.67 39.06 5.80
CA THR A 28 -43.53 39.57 7.14
C THR A 28 -44.55 38.97 8.14
N THR A 29 -44.07 38.72 9.37
CA THR A 29 -44.66 39.00 10.69
C THR A 29 -46.11 38.61 11.04
N THR A 30 -46.30 37.89 12.14
CA THR A 30 -47.19 38.34 13.22
C THR A 30 -46.84 37.66 14.56
N VAL A 31 -46.55 38.52 15.54
CA VAL A 31 -46.40 38.26 16.99
C VAL A 31 -47.77 38.14 17.62
N ARG A 32 -48.00 37.13 18.46
CA ARG A 32 -49.06 37.21 19.49
C ARG A 32 -48.62 36.51 20.77
N ALA A 33 -48.45 37.31 21.80
CA ALA A 33 -48.29 36.89 23.18
C ALA A 33 -49.61 36.51 23.80
N THR A 34 -49.67 35.48 24.63
CA THR A 34 -50.53 35.41 25.83
C THR A 34 -50.11 34.29 26.79
N THR A 35 -49.84 34.74 28.00
CA THR A 35 -50.26 34.24 29.31
C THR A 35 -49.65 32.95 29.88
N SER A 36 -48.93 33.20 30.96
CA SER A 36 -48.35 32.27 31.93
C SER A 36 -49.36 31.30 32.59
N THR A 37 -48.96 30.05 32.72
CA THR A 37 -49.48 29.15 33.77
C THR A 37 -48.31 28.40 34.34
N SER A 38 -48.02 28.64 35.62
CA SER A 38 -47.00 27.93 36.39
C SER A 38 -47.45 26.51 36.70
N THR A 39 -46.74 25.51 36.23
CA THR A 39 -46.89 24.13 36.70
C THR A 39 -45.52 23.65 37.17
N SER A 40 -45.38 23.38 38.44
CA SER A 40 -44.17 22.77 39.04
C SER A 40 -43.92 21.41 38.44
N THR A 41 -42.82 21.28 37.73
CA THR A 41 -42.37 19.97 37.19
C THR A 41 -41.09 19.59 37.91
N THR A 42 -41.17 18.45 38.60
CA THR A 42 -40.07 17.73 39.24
C THR A 42 -38.98 17.43 38.21
N THR A 43 -37.80 18.02 38.39
CA THR A 43 -36.66 17.79 37.52
C THR A 43 -36.05 16.43 37.86
N SER A 44 -36.37 15.41 37.06
CA SER A 44 -35.59 14.16 37.01
C SER A 44 -34.31 14.43 36.21
N SER A 45 -33.18 14.56 36.90
CA SER A 45 -31.85 14.61 36.30
C SER A 45 -31.52 13.27 35.68
N THR A 46 -31.73 13.11 34.37
CA THR A 46 -31.22 11.97 33.62
C THR A 46 -29.76 12.27 33.31
N THR A 47 -28.85 11.65 34.06
CA THR A 47 -27.42 11.65 33.76
C THR A 47 -27.23 10.83 32.50
N SER A 48 -27.09 11.50 31.35
CA SER A 48 -26.65 10.85 30.11
C SER A 48 -25.20 10.48 30.25
N THR A 49 -24.93 9.23 30.56
CA THR A 49 -23.58 8.66 30.48
C THR A 49 -23.22 8.53 28.99
N THR A 50 -22.50 9.49 28.46
CA THR A 50 -21.90 9.38 27.13
C THR A 50 -20.81 8.31 27.24
N THR A 51 -21.11 7.09 26.85
CA THR A 51 -20.11 6.02 26.70
C THR A 51 -19.29 6.37 25.47
N THR A 52 -18.18 7.05 25.64
CA THR A 52 -17.17 7.20 24.60
C THR A 52 -16.60 5.80 24.38
N SER A 53 -17.05 5.12 23.33
CA SER A 53 -16.45 3.86 22.87
C SER A 53 -15.09 4.19 22.31
N THR A 54 -14.05 4.17 23.14
CA THR A 54 -12.67 4.17 22.67
C THR A 54 -12.43 2.85 21.96
N LEU A 55 -12.34 2.90 20.63
CA LEU A 55 -11.88 1.75 19.85
C LEU A 55 -10.52 1.32 20.39
N ALA A 56 -10.33 0.00 20.58
CA ALA A 56 -9.04 -0.51 20.99
C ALA A 56 -7.95 -0.09 19.98
N PRO A 57 -6.74 0.23 20.44
CA PRO A 57 -5.63 0.58 19.55
C PRO A 57 -5.42 -0.50 18.48
N ILE A 58 -5.20 -0.10 17.23
CA ILE A 58 -4.93 -1.04 16.13
C ILE A 58 -3.55 -1.63 16.36
N GLN A 59 -3.50 -2.95 16.43
CA GLN A 59 -2.28 -3.72 16.64
C GLN A 59 -1.46 -3.79 15.34
N ILE A 60 -0.14 -3.61 15.42
CA ILE A 60 0.78 -3.76 14.27
C ILE A 60 1.75 -4.94 14.41
N SER A 61 1.81 -5.59 15.57
CA SER A 61 2.66 -6.76 15.81
C SER A 61 2.02 -7.67 16.84
N GLY A 62 2.50 -8.91 16.93
CA GLY A 62 2.03 -9.92 17.86
C GLY A 62 0.94 -10.83 17.28
N GLU A 63 0.14 -11.46 18.11
CA GLU A 63 -0.86 -12.43 17.67
C GLU A 63 -2.15 -11.74 17.17
N PHE A 64 -2.60 -12.12 15.97
CA PHE A 64 -3.82 -11.63 15.36
C PHE A 64 -4.90 -12.70 15.39
N ALA A 65 -6.08 -12.38 15.94
CA ALA A 65 -7.17 -13.33 16.12
C ALA A 65 -7.65 -13.93 14.79
N ASP A 66 -7.75 -13.13 13.72
CA ASP A 66 -8.16 -13.59 12.40
C ASP A 66 -7.13 -14.52 11.74
N VAL A 67 -5.85 -14.36 12.05
CA VAL A 67 -4.77 -15.26 11.62
C VAL A 67 -4.79 -16.56 12.43
N ALA A 68 -4.99 -16.47 13.74
CA ALA A 68 -5.12 -17.64 14.63
C ALA A 68 -6.33 -18.50 14.24
N GLU A 69 -7.47 -17.89 13.94
CA GLU A 69 -8.67 -18.58 13.43
C GLU A 69 -8.39 -19.28 12.09
N ALA A 70 -7.73 -18.60 11.16
CA ALA A 70 -7.37 -19.15 9.84
C ALA A 70 -6.39 -20.32 9.93
N ALA A 71 -5.56 -20.37 10.97
CA ALA A 71 -4.57 -21.44 11.18
C ALA A 71 -5.18 -22.78 11.63
N VAL A 72 -6.47 -22.84 11.95
CA VAL A 72 -7.19 -24.10 12.22
C VAL A 72 -7.30 -24.98 10.97
N LEU A 73 -7.16 -24.41 9.76
CA LEU A 73 -7.04 -25.11 8.46
C LEU A 73 -8.22 -26.09 8.16
N GLY A 74 -9.42 -25.71 8.55
CA GLY A 74 -10.62 -26.46 8.22
C GLY A 74 -11.06 -26.25 6.75
N PRO A 75 -12.28 -26.75 6.40
CA PRO A 75 -12.85 -26.50 5.08
C PRO A 75 -13.12 -25.00 4.87
N LEU A 76 -12.94 -24.53 3.64
CA LEU A 76 -13.37 -23.19 3.27
C LEU A 76 -14.91 -23.09 3.34
N PRO A 77 -15.47 -21.92 3.72
CA PRO A 77 -16.89 -21.69 3.65
C PRO A 77 -17.45 -21.97 2.24
N GLU A 78 -18.69 -22.46 2.14
CA GLU A 78 -19.33 -22.79 0.85
C GLU A 78 -19.39 -21.58 -0.10
N ASN A 79 -19.55 -20.38 0.46
CA ASN A 79 -19.59 -19.11 -0.27
C ASN A 79 -18.21 -18.45 -0.42
N PHE A 80 -17.10 -19.18 -0.19
CA PHE A 80 -15.76 -18.62 -0.35
C PHE A 80 -15.53 -18.18 -1.80
N ALA A 81 -15.12 -16.92 -1.97
CA ALA A 81 -14.95 -16.32 -3.27
C ALA A 81 -13.63 -16.79 -3.93
N PHE A 82 -13.75 -17.37 -5.11
CA PHE A 82 -12.64 -17.71 -6.00
C PHE A 82 -12.64 -16.83 -7.26
N GLY A 83 -11.59 -16.96 -8.05
CA GLY A 83 -11.48 -16.32 -9.36
C GLY A 83 -10.68 -15.02 -9.33
N ALA A 84 -10.57 -14.41 -10.51
CA ALA A 84 -9.66 -13.29 -10.76
C ALA A 84 -9.91 -12.06 -9.85
N LYS A 85 -11.15 -11.81 -9.44
CA LYS A 85 -11.46 -10.69 -8.54
C LYS A 85 -11.00 -10.96 -7.10
N ALA A 86 -11.13 -12.20 -6.62
CA ALA A 86 -10.72 -12.57 -5.26
C ALA A 86 -9.19 -12.61 -5.11
N ALA A 87 -8.48 -12.95 -6.18
CA ALA A 87 -7.02 -12.97 -6.26
C ALA A 87 -6.48 -11.88 -7.21
N SER A 88 -7.09 -10.68 -7.20
CA SER A 88 -6.70 -9.59 -8.09
C SER A 88 -5.30 -9.06 -7.78
N LYS A 89 -4.62 -8.59 -8.83
CA LYS A 89 -3.38 -7.83 -8.71
C LYS A 89 -3.66 -6.38 -8.33
N SER A 90 -2.61 -5.68 -7.92
CA SER A 90 -2.67 -4.24 -7.65
C SER A 90 -3.18 -3.46 -8.88
N PRO A 91 -4.08 -2.48 -8.72
CA PRO A 91 -4.54 -1.60 -9.79
C PRO A 91 -3.43 -0.84 -10.52
N LEU A 92 -2.26 -0.66 -9.90
CA LEU A 92 -1.12 0.03 -10.53
C LEU A 92 -0.65 -0.59 -11.84
N TYR A 93 -0.90 -1.89 -12.04
CA TYR A 93 -0.57 -2.57 -13.30
C TYR A 93 -1.49 -2.18 -14.46
N ASP A 94 -2.75 -1.86 -14.16
CA ASP A 94 -3.77 -1.61 -15.17
C ASP A 94 -3.95 -0.12 -15.49
N ASN A 95 -3.57 0.76 -14.55
CA ASN A 95 -3.64 2.21 -14.71
C ASN A 95 -2.33 2.86 -15.20
N GLY A 96 -1.31 2.05 -15.50
CA GLY A 96 -0.02 2.51 -16.01
C GLY A 96 0.93 3.09 -14.97
N CYS A 97 0.60 3.00 -13.67
CA CYS A 97 1.41 3.56 -12.58
C CYS A 97 2.52 2.62 -12.06
N HIS A 98 2.68 1.44 -12.68
CA HIS A 98 3.79 0.53 -12.40
C HIS A 98 4.72 0.46 -13.61
N ALA A 99 5.92 1.04 -13.50
CA ALA A 99 6.87 1.12 -14.59
C ALA A 99 7.35 -0.27 -15.04
N SER A 100 7.50 -0.46 -16.34
CA SER A 100 8.02 -1.70 -16.93
C SER A 100 9.50 -1.91 -16.62
N THR A 101 10.02 -3.13 -16.85
CA THR A 101 11.45 -3.43 -16.69
C THR A 101 12.35 -2.56 -17.57
N ALA A 102 11.89 -2.12 -18.75
CA ALA A 102 12.68 -1.28 -19.65
C ALA A 102 12.68 0.22 -19.27
N ALA A 103 11.78 0.66 -18.41
CA ALA A 103 11.66 2.06 -18.03
C ALA A 103 12.84 2.48 -17.13
N ILE A 104 13.39 3.65 -17.37
CA ILE A 104 14.42 4.28 -16.53
C ILE A 104 13.88 5.49 -15.74
N ASN A 105 12.73 6.01 -16.15
CA ASN A 105 12.07 7.12 -15.46
C ASN A 105 10.98 6.56 -14.51
N PRO A 106 10.84 7.11 -13.31
CA PRO A 106 9.68 6.79 -12.48
C PRO A 106 8.40 7.31 -13.13
N VAL A 107 7.33 6.52 -13.02
CA VAL A 107 5.98 7.00 -13.26
C VAL A 107 5.45 7.51 -11.93
N ILE A 108 5.18 8.81 -11.87
CA ILE A 108 4.70 9.49 -10.66
C ILE A 108 3.18 9.55 -10.73
N CYS A 109 2.50 8.81 -9.88
CA CYS A 109 1.04 8.81 -9.81
C CYS A 109 0.57 9.19 -8.40
N GLU A 110 -0.41 10.07 -8.34
CA GLU A 110 -0.96 10.62 -7.10
C GLU A 110 -2.30 9.98 -6.75
N PHE A 111 -2.51 9.68 -5.46
CA PHE A 111 -3.68 9.02 -4.90
C PHE A 111 -4.00 9.58 -3.51
N GLY A 112 -5.01 9.01 -2.84
CA GLY A 112 -5.39 9.41 -1.49
C GLY A 112 -6.16 10.73 -1.48
N ASP A 113 -5.81 11.63 -0.55
CA ASP A 113 -6.33 13.00 -0.47
C ASP A 113 -5.34 13.96 -1.17
N LEU A 114 -5.68 14.38 -2.39
CA LEU A 114 -4.80 15.22 -3.20
C LEU A 114 -4.62 16.64 -2.67
N GLN A 115 -5.43 17.06 -1.70
CA GLN A 115 -5.34 18.38 -1.07
C GLN A 115 -4.59 18.36 0.26
N SER A 116 -4.11 17.18 0.67
CA SER A 116 -3.37 17.01 1.92
C SER A 116 -1.99 17.67 1.86
N ASP A 117 -1.62 18.32 2.96
CA ASP A 117 -0.26 18.81 3.19
C ASP A 117 0.70 17.68 3.59
N ILE A 118 0.17 16.53 4.07
CA ILE A 118 0.99 15.35 4.41
C ILE A 118 1.18 14.50 3.16
N VAL A 119 2.40 14.46 2.67
CA VAL A 119 2.79 13.76 1.44
C VAL A 119 3.57 12.49 1.76
N ILE A 120 3.08 11.35 1.28
CA ILE A 120 3.68 10.04 1.46
C ILE A 120 4.06 9.49 0.09
N VAL A 121 5.32 9.10 -0.10
CA VAL A 121 5.79 8.42 -1.30
C VAL A 121 6.07 6.95 -0.98
N PHE A 122 5.69 6.02 -1.86
CA PHE A 122 6.20 4.66 -1.79
C PHE A 122 6.86 4.26 -3.11
N THR A 123 7.94 3.50 -3.01
CA THR A 123 8.73 3.08 -4.16
C THR A 123 9.25 1.65 -3.97
N GLY A 124 9.65 1.01 -5.05
CA GLY A 124 10.19 -0.34 -5.07
C GLY A 124 9.65 -1.17 -6.23
N ASP A 125 9.71 -2.47 -6.07
CA ASP A 125 9.35 -3.44 -7.10
C ASP A 125 7.85 -3.85 -7.08
N SER A 126 7.54 -5.02 -7.62
CA SER A 126 6.19 -5.59 -7.60
C SER A 126 5.69 -5.92 -6.17
N HIS A 127 6.62 -6.15 -5.22
CA HIS A 127 6.26 -6.33 -3.81
C HIS A 127 5.99 -5.00 -3.11
N ALA A 128 6.48 -3.88 -3.60
CA ALA A 128 5.98 -2.58 -3.20
C ALA A 128 4.60 -2.29 -3.82
N ALA A 129 4.43 -2.57 -5.11
CA ALA A 129 3.17 -2.37 -5.82
C ALA A 129 2.02 -3.20 -5.23
N GLN A 130 2.26 -4.38 -4.67
CA GLN A 130 1.23 -5.22 -4.05
C GLN A 130 0.56 -4.57 -2.82
N TRP A 131 1.27 -3.67 -2.13
CA TRP A 131 0.75 -2.96 -0.97
C TRP A 131 -0.12 -1.74 -1.30
N PHE A 132 -0.18 -1.37 -2.58
CA PHE A 132 -0.91 -0.17 -3.02
C PHE A 132 -2.35 -0.12 -2.48
N GLY A 133 -3.11 -1.23 -2.54
CA GLY A 133 -4.48 -1.25 -2.05
C GLY A 133 -4.60 -0.89 -0.56
N ALA A 134 -3.67 -1.37 0.26
CA ALA A 134 -3.61 -1.01 1.69
C ALA A 134 -3.20 0.45 1.89
N LEU A 135 -2.18 0.90 1.17
CA LEU A 135 -1.66 2.26 1.24
C LEU A 135 -2.71 3.28 0.78
N GLU A 136 -3.44 3.00 -0.30
CA GLU A 136 -4.51 3.87 -0.80
C GLU A 136 -5.66 4.00 0.21
N VAL A 137 -6.12 2.88 0.79
CA VAL A 137 -7.16 2.90 1.81
C VAL A 137 -6.70 3.67 3.05
N ALA A 138 -5.49 3.40 3.53
CA ALA A 138 -4.92 4.11 4.68
C ALA A 138 -4.78 5.61 4.41
N ALA A 139 -4.29 5.98 3.22
CA ALA A 139 -4.13 7.39 2.84
C ALA A 139 -5.48 8.13 2.79
N ARG A 140 -6.51 7.53 2.18
CA ARG A 140 -7.85 8.13 2.17
C ARG A 140 -8.46 8.25 3.56
N THR A 141 -8.28 7.23 4.40
CA THR A 141 -8.86 7.20 5.76
C THR A 141 -8.23 8.25 6.67
N ASN A 142 -6.95 8.56 6.48
CA ASN A 142 -6.20 9.49 7.32
C ASN A 142 -5.91 10.83 6.62
N HIS A 143 -6.54 11.12 5.48
CA HIS A 143 -6.36 12.35 4.72
C HIS A 143 -4.91 12.64 4.33
N TRP A 144 -4.18 11.64 3.80
CA TRP A 144 -2.83 11.78 3.30
C TRP A 144 -2.81 11.76 1.76
N LYS A 145 -1.91 12.54 1.17
CA LYS A 145 -1.56 12.42 -0.25
C LYS A 145 -0.56 11.27 -0.41
N LEU A 146 -0.88 10.34 -1.30
CA LEU A 146 -0.05 9.17 -1.58
C LEU A 146 0.51 9.25 -3.00
N ILE A 147 1.82 9.09 -3.15
CA ILE A 147 2.50 9.08 -4.45
C ILE A 147 3.17 7.72 -4.66
N SER A 148 2.92 7.11 -5.82
CA SER A 148 3.58 5.85 -6.21
C SER A 148 4.69 6.07 -7.22
N MET A 149 5.84 5.38 -7.04
CA MET A 149 6.95 5.30 -7.98
C MET A 149 7.48 3.87 -8.00
N THR A 150 6.72 2.92 -8.59
CA THR A 150 7.09 1.50 -8.57
C THR A 150 7.55 1.01 -9.94
N LYS A 151 8.46 0.01 -9.96
CA LYS A 151 9.04 -0.55 -11.19
C LYS A 151 9.18 -2.06 -11.09
N SER A 152 8.79 -2.77 -12.14
CA SER A 152 8.90 -4.24 -12.22
C SER A 152 10.32 -4.74 -11.93
N SER A 153 10.44 -5.68 -10.98
CA SER A 153 11.68 -6.40 -10.64
C SER A 153 12.86 -5.50 -10.23
N CYS A 154 12.62 -4.26 -9.81
CA CYS A 154 13.66 -3.34 -9.32
C CYS A 154 13.51 -3.19 -7.80
N PRO A 155 14.39 -3.83 -6.99
CA PRO A 155 14.28 -3.81 -5.53
C PRO A 155 14.45 -2.39 -4.99
N VAL A 156 14.01 -2.16 -3.76
CA VAL A 156 14.24 -0.88 -3.05
C VAL A 156 15.72 -0.61 -2.75
N ALA A 157 16.54 -1.66 -2.66
CA ALA A 157 17.96 -1.56 -2.37
C ALA A 157 18.75 -1.10 -3.61
N ASP A 158 19.50 -0.02 -3.49
CA ASP A 158 20.42 0.49 -4.53
C ASP A 158 21.68 -0.39 -4.60
N VAL A 159 21.51 -1.51 -5.30
CA VAL A 159 22.53 -2.53 -5.52
C VAL A 159 22.37 -3.15 -6.91
N PRO A 160 23.45 -3.34 -7.70
CA PRO A 160 23.35 -3.94 -9.01
C PRO A 160 22.74 -5.35 -8.97
N THR A 161 21.71 -5.57 -9.76
CA THR A 161 20.97 -6.82 -9.83
C THR A 161 20.92 -7.40 -11.22
N TYR A 162 20.59 -8.69 -11.32
CA TYR A 162 20.21 -9.30 -12.58
C TYR A 162 18.69 -9.16 -12.79
N ARG A 163 18.27 -9.09 -14.06
CA ARG A 163 16.85 -9.27 -14.41
C ARG A 163 16.37 -10.64 -13.94
N ARG A 164 15.11 -10.73 -13.56
CA ARG A 164 14.53 -12.03 -13.16
C ARG A 164 14.56 -13.02 -14.32
N ARG A 165 14.88 -14.28 -14.02
CA ARG A 165 14.97 -15.37 -15.01
C ARG A 165 13.69 -15.65 -15.77
N ASP A 166 12.53 -15.50 -15.10
CA ASP A 166 11.21 -15.68 -15.70
C ASP A 166 10.84 -14.61 -16.75
N ALA A 167 11.63 -13.55 -16.84
CA ALA A 167 11.52 -12.51 -17.87
C ALA A 167 12.49 -12.71 -19.06
N LEU A 168 13.28 -13.80 -19.08
CA LEU A 168 14.33 -14.06 -20.06
C LEU A 168 14.16 -15.43 -20.73
N PRO A 169 14.41 -15.53 -22.05
CA PRO A 169 14.51 -16.82 -22.71
C PRO A 169 15.71 -17.60 -22.18
N ASP A 170 15.56 -18.91 -22.01
CA ASP A 170 16.62 -19.91 -21.84
C ASP A 170 17.66 -19.71 -20.71
N GLY A 171 17.31 -19.05 -19.62
CA GLY A 171 18.16 -18.98 -18.42
C GLY A 171 19.34 -18.04 -18.54
N GLU A 172 19.36 -17.15 -19.50
CA GLU A 172 20.35 -16.08 -19.60
C GLU A 172 20.31 -15.15 -18.39
N GLU A 173 21.47 -14.68 -17.97
CA GLU A 173 21.62 -13.71 -16.91
C GLU A 173 21.94 -12.36 -17.53
N LEU A 174 20.95 -11.49 -17.58
CA LEU A 174 21.16 -10.13 -18.03
C LEU A 174 21.25 -9.18 -16.83
N LEU A 175 22.27 -8.32 -16.86
CA LEU A 175 22.37 -7.19 -15.96
C LEU A 175 21.11 -6.31 -16.05
N TYR A 176 20.82 -5.58 -14.99
CA TYR A 176 19.63 -4.72 -14.94
C TYR A 176 19.97 -3.23 -14.74
N PRO A 177 20.75 -2.62 -15.67
CA PRO A 177 21.17 -1.21 -15.57
C PRO A 177 20.00 -0.23 -15.58
N GLU A 178 18.84 -0.61 -16.15
CA GLU A 178 17.63 0.21 -16.10
C GLU A 178 17.06 0.33 -14.68
N CYS A 179 17.37 -0.59 -13.77
CA CYS A 179 17.04 -0.47 -12.36
C CYS A 179 17.98 0.54 -11.67
N ASP A 180 19.29 0.47 -11.94
CA ASP A 180 20.26 1.40 -11.37
C ASP A 180 19.94 2.85 -11.79
N GLU A 181 19.57 3.05 -13.06
CA GLU A 181 19.17 4.36 -13.56
C GLU A 181 17.83 4.83 -12.99
N PHE A 182 16.89 3.90 -12.81
CA PHE A 182 15.61 4.19 -12.14
C PHE A 182 15.83 4.65 -10.71
N HIS A 183 16.70 4.00 -9.92
CA HIS A 183 17.04 4.44 -8.56
C HIS A 183 17.50 5.90 -8.53
N LYS A 184 18.48 6.25 -9.38
CA LYS A 184 19.00 7.63 -9.46
C LYS A 184 17.89 8.65 -9.70
N ARG A 185 16.98 8.35 -10.65
CA ARG A 185 15.90 9.27 -11.04
C ARG A 185 14.77 9.31 -10.01
N ALA A 186 14.38 8.16 -9.47
CA ALA A 186 13.35 8.10 -8.43
C ALA A 186 13.80 8.80 -7.15
N HIS A 187 15.06 8.54 -6.70
CA HIS A 187 15.61 9.24 -5.53
C HIS A 187 15.73 10.75 -5.75
N ALA A 188 16.08 11.19 -6.97
CA ALA A 188 16.12 12.63 -7.29
C ALA A 188 14.71 13.24 -7.24
N ALA A 189 13.72 12.59 -7.83
CA ALA A 189 12.33 13.04 -7.80
C ALA A 189 11.75 13.07 -6.36
N ILE A 190 12.07 12.07 -5.53
CA ILE A 190 11.65 12.05 -4.13
C ILE A 190 12.27 13.24 -3.36
N ARG A 191 13.54 13.53 -3.56
CA ARG A 191 14.18 14.70 -2.93
C ARG A 191 13.57 16.05 -3.37
N GLU A 192 13.16 16.15 -4.64
CA GLU A 192 12.49 17.33 -5.17
C GLU A 192 11.08 17.51 -4.59
N LEU A 193 10.37 16.41 -4.39
CA LEU A 193 9.03 16.39 -3.77
C LEU A 193 9.04 16.73 -2.28
N GLN A 194 10.15 16.48 -1.58
CA GLN A 194 10.29 16.68 -0.12
C GLN A 194 9.12 16.10 0.68
N PRO A 195 8.77 14.80 0.52
CA PRO A 195 7.65 14.22 1.22
C PRO A 195 7.90 14.11 2.74
N ASP A 196 6.84 14.04 3.52
CA ASP A 196 6.90 13.79 4.96
C ASP A 196 7.39 12.37 5.26
N LEU A 197 7.03 11.41 4.39
CA LEU A 197 7.38 10.00 4.56
C LEU A 197 7.69 9.33 3.22
N VAL A 198 8.77 8.54 3.19
CA VAL A 198 9.05 7.57 2.13
C VAL A 198 8.87 6.16 2.68
N ILE A 199 8.11 5.32 1.98
CA ILE A 199 7.89 3.91 2.34
C ILE A 199 8.65 3.02 1.37
N PHE A 200 9.48 2.13 1.92
CA PHE A 200 10.20 1.07 1.22
C PHE A 200 9.64 -0.31 1.60
N PRO A 201 8.62 -0.83 0.89
CA PRO A 201 8.24 -2.23 1.04
C PRO A 201 9.31 -3.14 0.41
N VAL A 202 9.81 -4.10 1.18
CA VAL A 202 11.00 -4.86 0.84
C VAL A 202 10.66 -6.23 0.26
N LEU A 203 11.39 -6.62 -0.80
CA LEU A 203 11.70 -8.01 -1.15
C LEU A 203 13.23 -8.11 -1.24
N SER A 204 13.87 -8.92 -0.40
CA SER A 204 15.33 -9.02 -0.36
C SER A 204 15.91 -10.19 -1.16
N ARG A 205 15.04 -11.04 -1.73
CA ARG A 205 15.43 -12.28 -2.42
C ARG A 205 15.81 -12.05 -3.88
N PHE A 206 16.64 -11.05 -4.12
CA PHE A 206 17.20 -10.76 -5.43
C PHE A 206 18.55 -11.45 -5.63
N ARG A 207 18.87 -11.76 -6.88
CA ARG A 207 20.22 -12.15 -7.27
C ARG A 207 21.03 -10.89 -7.55
N LEU A 208 22.09 -10.70 -6.77
CA LEU A 208 22.98 -9.55 -6.86
C LEU A 208 24.17 -9.86 -7.77
N VAL A 209 24.62 -8.87 -8.57
CA VAL A 209 25.69 -9.02 -9.56
C VAL A 209 27.00 -9.47 -8.91
N ASN A 210 27.36 -8.88 -7.78
CA ASN A 210 28.61 -9.16 -7.08
C ASN A 210 28.44 -10.17 -5.93
N GLY A 211 27.27 -10.84 -5.83
CA GLY A 211 26.95 -11.72 -4.69
C GLY A 211 26.75 -10.93 -3.40
N GLY A 212 27.27 -11.45 -2.28
CA GLY A 212 27.21 -10.81 -0.97
C GLY A 212 25.89 -11.01 -0.23
N GLY A 213 24.89 -11.64 -0.87
CA GLY A 213 23.64 -12.07 -0.22
C GLY A 213 22.89 -10.94 0.47
N ILE A 214 22.35 -11.27 1.68
CA ILE A 214 21.53 -10.31 2.43
C ILE A 214 22.35 -9.10 2.94
N ALA A 215 23.60 -9.27 3.27
CA ALA A 215 24.45 -8.17 3.75
C ALA A 215 24.65 -7.09 2.66
N ALA A 216 24.92 -7.52 1.40
CA ALA A 216 25.05 -6.57 0.29
C ALA A 216 23.71 -5.90 -0.06
N PHE A 217 22.60 -6.65 0.02
CA PHE A 217 21.26 -6.11 -0.17
C PHE A 217 20.95 -5.04 0.90
N SER A 218 21.20 -5.37 2.16
CA SER A 218 20.97 -4.48 3.30
C SER A 218 21.77 -3.17 3.14
N ALA A 219 23.06 -3.26 2.86
CA ALA A 219 23.87 -2.08 2.58
C ALA A 219 23.35 -1.23 1.39
N GLY A 220 22.78 -1.88 0.37
CA GLY A 220 22.08 -1.20 -0.73
C GLY A 220 20.80 -0.49 -0.28
N LEU A 221 20.05 -1.09 0.65
CA LEU A 221 18.89 -0.46 1.28
C LEU A 221 19.30 0.79 2.05
N GLY A 222 20.38 0.74 2.83
CA GLY A 222 20.93 1.89 3.54
C GLY A 222 21.31 3.05 2.61
N LYS A 223 21.87 2.74 1.42
CA LYS A 223 22.10 3.76 0.37
C LYS A 223 20.80 4.41 -0.08
N SER A 224 19.75 3.61 -0.35
CA SER A 224 18.45 4.14 -0.76
C SER A 224 17.82 5.01 0.32
N ILE A 225 17.87 4.60 1.59
CA ILE A 225 17.38 5.40 2.71
C ILE A 225 18.13 6.74 2.76
N SER A 226 19.46 6.71 2.73
CA SER A 226 20.28 7.91 2.75
C SER A 226 20.04 8.83 1.54
N ALA A 227 19.75 8.23 0.38
CA ALA A 227 19.52 8.99 -0.85
C ALA A 227 18.20 9.77 -0.85
N VAL A 228 17.19 9.34 -0.08
CA VAL A 228 15.88 10.00 0.01
C VAL A 228 15.70 10.79 1.31
N ALA A 229 16.47 10.48 2.34
CA ALA A 229 16.44 11.21 3.59
C ALA A 229 16.82 12.67 3.37
N GLY A 230 15.92 13.58 3.74
CA GLY A 230 16.08 15.03 3.66
C GLY A 230 15.75 15.69 4.99
N VAL A 231 15.81 17.00 5.03
CA VAL A 231 15.35 17.76 6.21
C VAL A 231 13.83 17.57 6.34
N GLY A 232 13.41 16.83 7.37
CA GLY A 232 11.99 16.54 7.65
C GLY A 232 11.45 15.26 7.05
N THR A 233 12.07 14.69 6.00
CA THR A 233 11.61 13.43 5.39
C THR A 233 11.95 12.24 6.29
N LYS A 234 10.94 11.48 6.68
CA LYS A 234 11.07 10.23 7.43
C LYS A 234 11.04 9.02 6.50
N VAL A 235 11.51 7.88 6.96
CA VAL A 235 11.51 6.65 6.18
C VAL A 235 10.87 5.52 6.97
N LEU A 236 9.95 4.78 6.33
CA LEU A 236 9.38 3.52 6.80
C LEU A 236 9.88 2.38 5.92
N VAL A 237 10.58 1.43 6.50
CA VAL A 237 10.91 0.16 5.87
C VAL A 237 9.85 -0.86 6.28
N LEU A 238 9.03 -1.29 5.32
CA LEU A 238 8.05 -2.35 5.51
C LEU A 238 8.68 -3.68 5.08
N GLY A 239 8.87 -4.58 6.03
CA GLY A 239 9.55 -5.86 5.84
C GLY A 239 8.90 -6.78 4.81
N GLU A 240 9.54 -7.91 4.53
CA GLU A 240 9.05 -8.87 3.54
C GLU A 240 7.74 -9.53 3.97
N THR A 241 6.86 -9.77 2.99
CA THR A 241 5.75 -10.71 3.17
C THR A 241 6.28 -12.15 3.27
N PRO A 242 5.65 -13.02 4.08
CA PRO A 242 6.05 -14.41 4.19
C PRO A 242 6.05 -15.10 2.83
N LYS A 243 6.98 -16.04 2.63
CA LYS A 243 7.05 -16.85 1.42
C LYS A 243 5.92 -17.90 1.43
N THR A 244 5.28 -18.13 0.30
CA THR A 244 4.40 -19.28 0.11
C THR A 244 5.19 -20.60 0.10
N ASN A 245 4.49 -21.72 0.12
CA ASN A 245 5.12 -23.04 -0.05
C ASN A 245 5.59 -23.31 -1.51
N GLY A 246 5.47 -22.33 -2.40
CA GLY A 246 5.81 -22.44 -3.83
C GLY A 246 4.62 -22.74 -4.73
N GLU A 247 3.44 -23.04 -4.15
CA GLU A 247 2.20 -23.26 -4.89
C GLU A 247 1.55 -21.96 -5.35
N ASP A 248 0.82 -22.03 -6.45
CA ASP A 248 -0.19 -21.02 -6.81
C ASP A 248 -1.35 -21.11 -5.79
N ILE A 249 -1.40 -20.18 -4.86
CA ILE A 249 -2.31 -20.27 -3.71
C ILE A 249 -3.79 -20.26 -4.13
N PRO A 250 -4.27 -19.45 -5.09
CA PRO A 250 -5.65 -19.54 -5.57
C PRO A 250 -6.01 -20.93 -6.11
N GLY A 251 -5.14 -21.49 -6.94
CA GLY A 251 -5.32 -22.83 -7.50
C GLY A 251 -5.26 -23.93 -6.44
N CYS A 252 -4.37 -23.79 -5.46
CA CYS A 252 -4.27 -24.69 -4.32
C CYS A 252 -5.57 -24.71 -3.51
N LEU A 253 -6.06 -23.55 -3.09
CA LEU A 253 -7.30 -23.41 -2.31
C LEU A 253 -8.53 -23.95 -3.06
N ALA A 254 -8.60 -23.73 -4.38
CA ALA A 254 -9.66 -24.28 -5.21
C ALA A 254 -9.63 -25.81 -5.28
N ARG A 255 -8.42 -26.41 -5.28
CA ARG A 255 -8.20 -27.86 -5.31
C ARG A 255 -8.50 -28.51 -3.96
N TYR A 256 -8.04 -27.90 -2.88
CA TYR A 256 -8.10 -28.46 -1.53
C TYR A 256 -9.13 -27.77 -0.62
N LYS A 257 -10.23 -27.24 -1.17
CA LYS A 257 -11.24 -26.45 -0.43
C LYS A 257 -11.86 -27.14 0.79
N ARG A 258 -11.74 -28.47 0.91
CA ARG A 258 -12.23 -29.23 2.09
C ARG A 258 -11.19 -29.36 3.20
N ASP A 259 -9.91 -29.17 2.84
CA ASP A 259 -8.76 -29.20 3.76
C ASP A 259 -7.64 -28.35 3.16
N ILE A 260 -7.54 -27.11 3.59
CA ILE A 260 -6.58 -26.13 3.05
C ILE A 260 -5.18 -26.23 3.67
N SER A 261 -4.88 -27.27 4.43
CA SER A 261 -3.57 -27.49 5.05
C SER A 261 -2.44 -27.53 4.02
N GLN A 262 -2.72 -28.05 2.81
CA GLN A 262 -1.77 -28.10 1.70
C GLN A 262 -1.39 -26.71 1.14
N CYS A 263 -2.22 -25.71 1.41
CA CYS A 263 -2.04 -24.33 0.92
C CYS A 263 -1.44 -23.40 1.98
N ALA A 264 -1.11 -23.93 3.14
CA ALA A 264 -0.43 -23.21 4.20
C ALA A 264 1.08 -23.48 4.14
N ASN A 265 1.86 -22.60 4.77
CA ASN A 265 3.31 -22.78 4.89
C ASN A 265 3.73 -22.72 6.36
N PRO A 266 4.52 -23.66 6.88
CA PRO A 266 5.12 -23.51 8.20
C PRO A 266 5.88 -22.19 8.31
N ARG A 267 5.68 -21.44 9.42
CA ARG A 267 6.35 -20.15 9.62
C ARG A 267 7.87 -20.25 9.48
N THR A 268 8.47 -21.32 9.97
CA THR A 268 9.91 -21.58 9.86
C THR A 268 10.42 -21.71 8.42
N LYS A 269 9.52 -21.95 7.45
CA LYS A 269 9.84 -21.98 6.01
C LYS A 269 9.40 -20.72 5.27
N ALA A 270 8.46 -19.98 5.86
CA ALA A 270 7.88 -18.77 5.28
C ALA A 270 8.67 -17.51 5.64
N GLU A 271 9.23 -17.48 6.83
CA GLU A 271 9.97 -16.37 7.41
C GLU A 271 11.48 -16.60 7.30
N PHE A 272 12.25 -15.53 7.20
CA PHE A 272 13.72 -15.56 7.11
C PHE A 272 14.31 -14.66 8.20
N PRO A 273 14.48 -15.14 9.45
CA PRO A 273 14.90 -14.35 10.59
C PRO A 273 16.23 -13.57 10.37
N GLU A 274 17.20 -14.21 9.72
CA GLU A 274 18.47 -13.58 9.36
C GLU A 274 18.25 -12.35 8.47
N ARG A 275 17.38 -12.45 7.45
CA ARG A 275 17.06 -11.33 6.55
C ARG A 275 16.33 -10.21 7.27
N ILE A 276 15.38 -10.57 8.12
CA ILE A 276 14.66 -9.63 8.97
C ILE A 276 15.64 -8.83 9.82
N GLN A 277 16.61 -9.50 10.45
CA GLN A 277 17.60 -8.86 11.30
C GLN A 277 18.47 -7.87 10.50
N PHE A 278 19.06 -8.31 9.37
CA PHE A 278 19.88 -7.42 8.54
C PHE A 278 19.14 -6.18 8.07
N ILE A 279 17.88 -6.34 7.62
CA ILE A 279 17.05 -5.23 7.13
C ILE A 279 16.66 -4.29 8.28
N SER A 280 16.29 -4.84 9.44
CA SER A 280 15.92 -4.07 10.62
C SER A 280 17.10 -3.27 11.17
N ASP A 281 18.28 -3.89 11.26
CA ASP A 281 19.51 -3.24 11.74
C ASP A 281 19.90 -2.08 10.81
N GLU A 282 19.87 -2.31 9.50
CA GLU A 282 20.18 -1.27 8.52
C GLU A 282 19.19 -0.11 8.58
N ALA A 283 17.89 -0.40 8.66
CA ALA A 283 16.86 0.63 8.84
C ALA A 283 17.14 1.47 10.09
N THR A 284 17.48 0.82 11.20
CA THR A 284 17.79 1.48 12.49
C THR A 284 19.04 2.34 12.38
N GLN A 285 20.11 1.86 11.74
CA GLN A 285 21.35 2.61 11.52
C GLN A 285 21.11 3.91 10.75
N HIS A 286 20.12 3.91 9.85
CA HIS A 286 19.74 5.07 9.04
C HIS A 286 18.54 5.85 9.62
N SER A 287 18.18 5.63 10.89
CA SER A 287 17.07 6.31 11.58
C SER A 287 15.71 6.11 10.89
N ALA A 288 15.54 5.03 10.15
CA ALA A 288 14.28 4.64 9.55
C ALA A 288 13.46 3.77 10.52
N THR A 289 12.14 3.93 10.49
CA THR A 289 11.22 3.02 11.19
C THR A 289 11.17 1.69 10.45
N TYR A 290 11.32 0.58 11.16
CA TYR A 290 11.12 -0.76 10.60
C TYR A 290 9.85 -1.40 11.14
N VAL A 291 9.02 -1.96 10.25
CA VAL A 291 7.84 -2.74 10.61
C VAL A 291 7.91 -4.11 9.93
N ASN A 292 7.86 -5.19 10.73
CA ASN A 292 7.79 -6.55 10.23
C ASN A 292 6.33 -6.97 10.05
N PRO A 293 5.83 -7.21 8.83
CA PRO A 293 4.44 -7.57 8.60
C PRO A 293 4.14 -9.06 8.80
N VAL A 294 5.11 -9.90 9.15
CA VAL A 294 4.94 -11.38 9.18
C VAL A 294 3.77 -11.80 10.06
N ASP A 295 3.56 -11.16 11.19
CA ASP A 295 2.45 -11.47 12.11
C ASP A 295 1.06 -11.17 11.52
N TRP A 296 0.98 -10.33 10.48
CA TRP A 296 -0.28 -10.08 9.77
C TRP A 296 -0.74 -11.25 8.91
N PHE A 297 0.15 -12.22 8.71
CA PHE A 297 -0.02 -13.39 7.84
C PHE A 297 0.08 -14.71 8.58
N CYS A 298 0.83 -14.74 9.68
CA CYS A 298 1.25 -15.99 10.30
C CYS A 298 0.97 -15.97 11.80
N THR A 299 0.56 -17.12 12.34
CA THR A 299 0.72 -17.42 13.77
C THR A 299 2.19 -17.69 14.10
N ALA A 300 2.50 -18.04 15.35
CA ALA A 300 3.84 -18.48 15.74
C ALA A 300 4.34 -19.70 14.94
N VAL A 301 3.45 -20.50 14.35
CA VAL A 301 3.82 -21.78 13.72
C VAL A 301 3.45 -21.88 12.25
N LEU A 302 2.45 -21.16 11.77
CA LEU A 302 1.84 -21.38 10.47
C LEU A 302 1.38 -20.10 9.78
N CYS A 303 1.54 -20.06 8.45
CA CYS A 303 1.06 -19.00 7.57
C CYS A 303 -0.04 -19.55 6.66
N PRO A 304 -1.33 -19.28 6.91
CA PRO A 304 -2.45 -19.76 6.10
C PRO A 304 -2.49 -19.11 4.71
N GLY A 305 -3.03 -19.85 3.71
CA GLY A 305 -3.27 -19.33 2.35
C GLY A 305 -4.54 -18.48 2.23
N ALA A 306 -5.45 -18.57 3.22
CA ALA A 306 -6.68 -17.79 3.30
C ALA A 306 -6.87 -17.27 4.73
N ILE A 307 -7.24 -15.99 4.88
CA ILE A 307 -7.46 -15.33 6.18
C ILE A 307 -8.73 -14.46 6.07
N ALA A 308 -9.60 -14.53 7.07
CA ALA A 308 -10.83 -13.74 7.16
C ALA A 308 -11.66 -13.78 5.85
N GLY A 309 -11.80 -14.96 5.26
CA GLY A 309 -12.57 -15.18 4.03
C GLY A 309 -11.91 -14.64 2.75
N ARG A 310 -10.61 -14.31 2.79
CA ARG A 310 -9.85 -13.74 1.64
C ARG A 310 -8.69 -14.63 1.27
N ILE A 311 -8.40 -14.70 -0.04
CA ILE A 311 -7.19 -15.33 -0.56
C ILE A 311 -6.01 -14.40 -0.24
N VAL A 312 -5.03 -14.89 0.51
CA VAL A 312 -3.87 -14.07 0.94
C VAL A 312 -2.98 -13.71 -0.25
N TYR A 313 -2.65 -14.69 -1.10
CA TYR A 313 -1.76 -14.50 -2.23
C TYR A 313 -2.51 -14.64 -3.56
N ARG A 314 -2.22 -13.77 -4.54
CA ARG A 314 -2.80 -13.84 -5.89
C ARG A 314 -2.08 -14.85 -6.80
N ASP A 315 -0.90 -15.25 -6.41
CA ASP A 315 -0.04 -16.22 -7.10
C ASP A 315 0.88 -16.89 -6.06
N TYR A 316 1.99 -17.49 -6.49
CA TYR A 316 2.97 -18.14 -5.60
C TYR A 316 3.86 -17.14 -4.82
N ASN A 317 3.73 -15.84 -5.04
CA ASN A 317 4.72 -14.87 -4.58
C ASN A 317 4.11 -13.52 -4.08
N HIS A 318 3.06 -13.01 -4.71
CA HIS A 318 2.48 -11.71 -4.41
C HIS A 318 1.18 -11.82 -3.61
N ILE A 319 0.94 -10.90 -2.68
CA ILE A 319 -0.34 -10.82 -1.99
C ILE A 319 -1.44 -10.34 -2.95
N SER A 320 -2.69 -10.71 -2.66
CA SER A 320 -3.84 -10.22 -3.39
C SER A 320 -4.19 -8.78 -2.98
N ASP A 321 -4.76 -7.99 -3.90
CA ASP A 321 -5.20 -6.63 -3.59
C ASP A 321 -6.29 -6.62 -2.51
N GLN A 322 -7.18 -7.61 -2.50
CA GLN A 322 -8.20 -7.73 -1.45
C GLN A 322 -7.61 -7.94 -0.06
N PHE A 323 -6.57 -8.78 0.05
CA PHE A 323 -5.91 -8.99 1.33
C PHE A 323 -5.06 -7.79 1.73
N ALA A 324 -4.38 -7.15 0.78
CA ALA A 324 -3.67 -5.89 1.04
C ALA A 324 -4.64 -4.84 1.62
N ARG A 325 -5.78 -4.58 0.98
CA ARG A 325 -6.81 -3.64 1.48
C ARG A 325 -7.33 -4.00 2.87
N TYR A 326 -7.46 -5.29 3.15
CA TYR A 326 -7.88 -5.76 4.47
C TYR A 326 -6.86 -5.40 5.57
N ARG A 327 -5.58 -5.32 5.24
CA ARG A 327 -4.49 -4.90 6.14
C ARG A 327 -4.24 -3.38 6.16
N ALA A 328 -5.12 -2.58 5.56
CA ALA A 328 -5.00 -1.12 5.57
C ALA A 328 -4.94 -0.50 6.98
N PRO A 329 -5.68 -0.98 8.00
CA PRO A 329 -5.54 -0.45 9.35
C PRO A 329 -4.12 -0.60 9.91
N GLN A 330 -3.47 -1.76 9.72
CA GLN A 330 -2.10 -2.01 10.16
C GLN A 330 -1.09 -1.12 9.42
N ILE A 331 -1.30 -0.91 8.12
CA ILE A 331 -0.50 0.02 7.32
C ILE A 331 -0.67 1.46 7.82
N GLY A 332 -1.90 1.89 8.13
CA GLY A 332 -2.17 3.22 8.67
C GLY A 332 -1.42 3.47 9.98
N GLU A 333 -1.44 2.51 10.91
CA GLU A 333 -0.71 2.62 12.18
C GLU A 333 0.82 2.58 11.99
N ALA A 334 1.33 1.75 11.06
CA ALA A 334 2.75 1.74 10.71
C ALA A 334 3.21 3.11 10.17
N ILE A 335 2.39 3.75 9.35
CA ILE A 335 2.64 5.11 8.83
C ILE A 335 2.63 6.14 9.97
N LYS A 336 1.62 6.13 10.85
CA LYS A 336 1.55 7.02 12.00
C LYS A 336 2.76 6.85 12.93
N LEU A 337 3.16 5.61 13.19
CA LEU A 337 4.36 5.32 13.96
C LEU A 337 5.60 5.97 13.32
N ALA A 338 5.77 5.83 12.01
CA ALA A 338 6.90 6.40 11.26
C ALA A 338 6.86 7.94 11.23
N LEU A 339 5.67 8.54 11.15
CA LEU A 339 5.46 9.99 11.24
C LEU A 339 5.67 10.54 12.66
N GLY A 340 5.91 9.68 13.66
CA GLY A 340 6.15 10.08 15.06
C GLY A 340 4.88 10.35 15.85
N GLY A 341 3.78 9.67 15.52
CA GLY A 341 2.51 9.81 16.22
C GLY A 341 1.87 11.19 16.02
N LEU A 342 2.06 11.80 14.84
CA LEU A 342 1.29 12.99 14.44
C LEU A 342 -0.18 12.57 14.36
N ASP A 343 -0.88 12.71 15.48
CA ASP A 343 -2.33 12.68 15.51
C ASP A 343 -2.79 13.76 14.54
N ALA A 344 -3.59 13.37 13.54
CA ALA A 344 -4.29 14.32 12.71
C ALA A 344 -5.19 15.14 13.65
N THR A 345 -4.79 16.39 13.92
CA THR A 345 -5.61 17.40 14.60
C THR A 345 -6.75 17.82 13.72
#